data_0a193b13e71f747bb9588054c4f508dd
#
_entry.id   0a193b13e71f747bb9588054c4f508dd
#
_cell.length_a   1.000
_cell.length_b   1.000
_cell.length_c   1.000
_cell.angle_alpha   90.00
_cell.angle_beta   90.00
_cell.angle_gamma   90.00
#
_symmetry.space_group_name_H-M   'P 1'
#
loop_
_entity.id
_entity.type
_entity.pdbx_description
1 polymer ?
#
loop_
_entity_poly.entity_id
_entity_poly.type
_entity_poly.pdbx_seq_one_letter_code
_entity_poly.pdbx_strand_id
1 'polypeptide(L)'
;MITIRKAKERGPASFDWLNTWYTFSFADYHDDRYMGFRALRVINDDTIAGGGGFGTHPHRDMEIITYVLSGALEHKDSMGNGRVIRPGEVQYMAAGTGVAHSEFNPSPTEPVHLLQIWILPDRRGAKPTYAEKSFAQAAPGKLYLAASKSGRDGSIPINQDVDVFVGKLGAGDKISHTLKPSRYVWLQVAEGEMDLNGLPLKAGDGAALSGETSVQLAGKSAAQVILFDLN
;
A
#
# COMPACT_ATOMS: atom_id res chain seq x y z
N MET A 1 14.51 -16.97 -0.31
CA MET A 1 13.70 -17.34 -1.52
C MET A 1 12.88 -16.11 -1.93
N ILE A 2 12.92 -15.73 -3.22
CA ILE A 2 12.20 -14.57 -3.76
C ILE A 2 11.23 -15.07 -4.82
N THR A 3 9.95 -14.76 -4.68
CA THR A 3 8.90 -15.07 -5.66
C THR A 3 8.34 -13.75 -6.20
N ILE A 4 8.45 -13.54 -7.52
CA ILE A 4 7.97 -12.33 -8.18
C ILE A 4 6.57 -12.57 -8.73
N ARG A 5 5.65 -11.64 -8.45
CA ARG A 5 4.36 -11.52 -9.13
C ARG A 5 4.44 -10.38 -10.12
N LYS A 6 4.41 -10.71 -11.40
CA LYS A 6 4.47 -9.69 -12.46
C LYS A 6 3.17 -8.91 -12.56
N ALA A 7 3.27 -7.62 -12.90
CA ALA A 7 2.13 -6.72 -13.04
C ALA A 7 1.00 -7.32 -13.93
N LYS A 8 1.37 -7.93 -15.05
CA LYS A 8 0.43 -8.56 -16.01
C LYS A 8 -0.25 -9.84 -15.51
N GLU A 9 0.20 -10.40 -14.38
CA GLU A 9 -0.36 -11.61 -13.76
C GLU A 9 -1.40 -11.27 -12.70
N ARG A 10 -1.56 -10.00 -12.36
CA ARG A 10 -2.58 -9.51 -11.44
C ARG A 10 -3.97 -9.60 -12.06
N GLY A 11 -5.01 -9.63 -11.23
CA GLY A 11 -6.40 -9.62 -11.71
C GLY A 11 -6.81 -8.22 -12.16
N PRO A 12 -7.20 -8.02 -13.44
CA PRO A 12 -7.73 -6.75 -13.89
C PRO A 12 -9.24 -6.67 -13.63
N ALA A 13 -9.74 -5.48 -13.30
CA ALA A 13 -11.16 -5.14 -13.41
C ALA A 13 -11.31 -3.70 -13.92
N SER A 14 -12.34 -3.46 -14.72
CA SER A 14 -12.62 -2.17 -15.32
C SER A 14 -14.11 -1.87 -15.25
N PHE A 15 -14.44 -0.73 -14.69
CA PHE A 15 -15.77 -0.14 -14.60
C PHE A 15 -15.72 1.25 -15.23
N ASP A 16 -16.85 1.88 -15.48
CA ASP A 16 -16.91 3.21 -16.13
C ASP A 16 -16.03 4.27 -15.41
N TRP A 17 -15.93 4.17 -14.11
CA TRP A 17 -15.24 5.14 -13.25
C TRP A 17 -13.97 4.59 -12.57
N LEU A 18 -13.70 3.27 -12.65
CA LEU A 18 -12.59 2.60 -11.95
C LEU A 18 -11.87 1.62 -12.87
N ASN A 19 -10.57 1.78 -13.02
CA ASN A 19 -9.67 0.72 -13.51
C ASN A 19 -8.80 0.26 -12.35
N THR A 20 -8.77 -1.04 -12.08
CA THR A 20 -8.03 -1.61 -10.95
C THR A 20 -7.28 -2.87 -11.34
N TRP A 21 -6.16 -3.11 -10.65
CA TRP A 21 -5.38 -4.34 -10.72
C TRP A 21 -5.25 -4.94 -9.33
N TYR A 22 -5.79 -6.13 -9.15
CA TYR A 22 -5.76 -6.85 -7.88
C TYR A 22 -4.49 -7.69 -7.74
N THR A 23 -3.61 -7.32 -6.80
CA THR A 23 -2.40 -8.10 -6.50
C THR A 23 -2.75 -9.42 -5.82
N PHE A 24 -3.76 -9.43 -4.97
CA PHE A 24 -4.33 -10.61 -4.31
C PHE A 24 -5.79 -10.78 -4.68
N SER A 25 -6.34 -11.97 -4.44
CA SER A 25 -7.75 -12.26 -4.67
C SER A 25 -8.65 -11.27 -3.94
N PHE A 26 -9.51 -10.59 -4.70
CA PHE A 26 -10.40 -9.54 -4.22
C PHE A 26 -11.63 -9.44 -5.11
N ALA A 27 -12.79 -9.11 -4.52
CA ALA A 27 -14.08 -9.08 -5.22
C ALA A 27 -14.31 -10.37 -6.04
N ASP A 28 -14.56 -10.25 -7.33
CA ASP A 28 -14.80 -11.39 -8.24
C ASP A 28 -13.50 -12.03 -8.77
N TYR A 29 -12.33 -11.43 -8.52
CA TYR A 29 -11.05 -12.01 -8.90
C TYR A 29 -10.59 -13.04 -7.88
N HIS A 30 -10.33 -14.27 -8.32
CA HIS A 30 -9.85 -15.36 -7.49
C HIS A 30 -8.64 -16.06 -8.10
N ASP A 31 -7.55 -16.17 -7.33
CA ASP A 31 -6.36 -16.98 -7.63
C ASP A 31 -5.87 -17.59 -6.31
N ASP A 32 -6.01 -18.91 -6.15
CA ASP A 32 -5.62 -19.64 -4.94
C ASP A 32 -4.16 -19.42 -4.52
N ARG A 33 -3.28 -19.13 -5.48
CA ARG A 33 -1.86 -18.86 -5.23
C ARG A 33 -1.63 -17.49 -4.60
N TYR A 34 -2.63 -16.60 -4.69
CA TYR A 34 -2.52 -15.19 -4.28
C TYR A 34 -3.75 -14.74 -3.48
N MET A 35 -4.00 -15.43 -2.36
CA MET A 35 -5.05 -15.07 -1.41
C MET A 35 -4.62 -13.97 -0.44
N GLY A 36 -3.34 -13.64 -0.40
CA GLY A 36 -2.67 -12.71 0.48
C GLY A 36 -1.23 -13.15 0.72
N PHE A 37 -0.49 -12.38 1.52
CA PHE A 37 0.86 -12.74 1.97
C PHE A 37 1.03 -12.39 3.45
N ARG A 38 1.12 -13.41 4.32
CA ARG A 38 1.10 -13.22 5.78
C ARG A 38 -0.17 -12.45 6.19
N ALA A 39 -0.03 -11.36 6.96
CA ALA A 39 -1.16 -10.49 7.31
C ALA A 39 -1.61 -9.54 6.17
N LEU A 40 -0.82 -9.38 5.11
CA LEU A 40 -1.15 -8.53 3.97
C LEU A 40 -2.21 -9.20 3.11
N ARG A 41 -3.41 -8.60 3.04
CA ARG A 41 -4.60 -9.21 2.43
C ARG A 41 -4.96 -8.61 1.08
N VAL A 42 -4.79 -7.31 0.90
CA VAL A 42 -5.17 -6.59 -0.32
C VAL A 42 -4.06 -5.61 -0.71
N ILE A 43 -3.74 -5.56 -1.99
CA ILE A 43 -3.13 -4.41 -2.67
C ILE A 43 -3.87 -4.26 -3.99
N ASN A 44 -4.73 -3.26 -4.07
CA ASN A 44 -5.39 -2.83 -5.29
C ASN A 44 -4.68 -1.59 -5.82
N ASP A 45 -4.42 -1.60 -7.11
CA ASP A 45 -3.77 -0.51 -7.85
C ASP A 45 -4.87 0.15 -8.68
N ASP A 46 -5.42 1.24 -8.12
CA ASP A 46 -6.69 1.85 -8.53
C ASP A 46 -6.45 3.17 -9.28
N THR A 47 -7.08 3.29 -10.45
CA THR A 47 -7.21 4.56 -11.16
C THR A 47 -8.69 4.93 -11.19
N ILE A 48 -9.07 6.01 -10.50
CA ILE A 48 -10.44 6.48 -10.37
C ILE A 48 -10.63 7.73 -11.23
N ALA A 49 -11.59 7.70 -12.14
CA ALA A 49 -11.92 8.81 -13.02
C ALA A 49 -12.40 10.05 -12.22
N GLY A 50 -12.35 11.22 -12.84
CA GLY A 50 -12.87 12.45 -12.23
C GLY A 50 -14.32 12.32 -11.80
N GLY A 51 -14.63 12.70 -10.55
CA GLY A 51 -15.95 12.58 -9.93
C GLY A 51 -16.37 11.18 -9.55
N GLY A 52 -15.58 10.14 -9.92
CA GLY A 52 -15.81 8.75 -9.54
C GLY A 52 -15.42 8.48 -8.09
N GLY A 53 -15.85 7.35 -7.56
CA GLY A 53 -15.49 6.95 -6.20
C GLY A 53 -16.38 5.88 -5.61
N PHE A 54 -16.03 5.47 -4.40
CA PHE A 54 -16.75 4.48 -3.60
C PHE A 54 -17.72 5.21 -2.67
N GLY A 55 -19.01 4.97 -2.83
CA GLY A 55 -20.06 5.45 -1.92
C GLY A 55 -19.86 4.89 -0.50
N THR A 56 -20.61 5.39 0.45
CA THR A 56 -20.50 4.96 1.86
C THR A 56 -20.68 3.45 2.00
N HIS A 57 -19.66 2.80 2.52
CA HIS A 57 -19.62 1.36 2.76
C HIS A 57 -18.91 1.04 4.09
N PRO A 58 -19.28 -0.08 4.75
CA PRO A 58 -18.75 -0.42 6.06
C PRO A 58 -17.52 -1.32 5.98
N HIS A 59 -16.65 -1.18 6.99
CA HIS A 59 -15.54 -2.09 7.28
C HIS A 59 -15.55 -2.50 8.75
N ARG A 60 -14.99 -3.68 9.03
CA ARG A 60 -14.77 -4.18 10.38
C ARG A 60 -13.48 -5.01 10.42
N ASP A 61 -12.74 -4.89 11.53
CA ASP A 61 -11.54 -5.70 11.80
C ASP A 61 -10.56 -5.73 10.62
N MET A 62 -10.25 -4.53 10.10
CA MET A 62 -9.33 -4.36 8.98
C MET A 62 -8.48 -3.10 9.20
N GLU A 63 -7.19 -3.20 8.92
CA GLU A 63 -6.25 -2.09 8.87
C GLU A 63 -6.13 -1.67 7.40
N ILE A 64 -6.62 -0.48 7.08
CA ILE A 64 -6.73 0.03 5.71
C ILE A 64 -5.74 1.17 5.52
N ILE A 65 -4.91 1.08 4.49
CA ILE A 65 -3.94 2.11 4.12
C ILE A 65 -4.21 2.53 2.69
N THR A 66 -4.32 3.83 2.45
CA THR A 66 -4.36 4.44 1.13
C THR A 66 -3.07 5.21 0.88
N TYR A 67 -2.42 4.95 -0.25
CA TYR A 67 -1.23 5.68 -0.70
C TYR A 67 -1.49 6.29 -2.07
N VAL A 68 -1.56 7.62 -2.14
CA VAL A 68 -1.86 8.35 -3.38
C VAL A 68 -0.57 8.56 -4.17
N LEU A 69 -0.59 8.18 -5.45
CA LEU A 69 0.51 8.34 -6.41
C LEU A 69 0.35 9.60 -7.25
N SER A 70 -0.86 9.84 -7.77
CA SER A 70 -1.19 11.07 -8.52
C SER A 70 -2.64 11.47 -8.30
N GLY A 71 -2.98 12.74 -8.55
CA GLY A 71 -4.31 13.29 -8.32
C GLY A 71 -4.61 13.54 -6.85
N ALA A 72 -5.84 13.32 -6.41
CA ALA A 72 -6.26 13.48 -5.01
C ALA A 72 -7.45 12.57 -4.69
N LEU A 73 -7.55 12.10 -3.44
CA LEU A 73 -8.67 11.29 -2.94
C LEU A 73 -9.33 12.00 -1.75
N GLU A 74 -10.63 12.26 -1.83
CA GLU A 74 -11.41 12.74 -0.69
C GLU A 74 -11.94 11.56 0.10
N HIS A 75 -11.61 11.50 1.39
CA HIS A 75 -12.10 10.52 2.36
C HIS A 75 -13.06 11.19 3.34
N LYS A 76 -14.17 10.51 3.65
CA LYS A 76 -15.08 10.86 4.76
C LYS A 76 -15.49 9.61 5.49
N ASP A 77 -15.55 9.66 6.84
CA ASP A 77 -15.91 8.50 7.64
C ASP A 77 -16.90 8.81 8.78
N SER A 78 -17.45 7.74 9.35
CA SER A 78 -18.41 7.81 10.47
C SER A 78 -17.79 8.23 11.80
N MET A 79 -16.48 8.39 11.89
CA MET A 79 -15.78 8.95 13.05
C MET A 79 -15.71 10.49 13.00
N GLY A 80 -16.14 11.10 11.89
CA GLY A 80 -16.13 12.55 11.67
C GLY A 80 -14.88 13.05 10.96
N ASN A 81 -14.01 12.18 10.45
CA ASN A 81 -12.89 12.61 9.63
C ASN A 81 -13.37 12.96 8.21
N GLY A 82 -12.82 14.05 7.67
CA GLY A 82 -13.00 14.46 6.28
C GLY A 82 -11.70 15.08 5.79
N ARG A 83 -11.04 14.42 4.81
CA ARG A 83 -9.71 14.79 4.33
C ARG A 83 -9.58 14.61 2.83
N VAL A 84 -8.67 15.35 2.24
CA VAL A 84 -8.21 15.16 0.87
C VAL A 84 -6.74 14.73 0.91
N ILE A 85 -6.51 13.49 0.52
CA ILE A 85 -5.18 12.85 0.50
C ILE A 85 -4.54 13.14 -0.86
N ARG A 86 -3.26 13.51 -0.86
CA ARG A 86 -2.49 13.95 -2.03
C ARG A 86 -1.28 13.05 -2.30
N PRO A 87 -0.60 13.21 -3.45
CA PRO A 87 0.56 12.39 -3.81
C PRO A 87 1.65 12.38 -2.72
N GLY A 88 2.11 11.17 -2.39
CA GLY A 88 3.09 10.93 -1.34
C GLY A 88 2.53 10.98 0.08
N GLU A 89 1.22 11.06 0.24
CA GLU A 89 0.57 10.94 1.54
C GLU A 89 0.06 9.52 1.77
N VAL A 90 0.21 9.05 2.99
CA VAL A 90 -0.33 7.80 3.51
C VAL A 90 -1.49 8.16 4.43
N GLN A 91 -2.67 7.65 4.13
CA GLN A 91 -3.82 7.65 5.02
C GLN A 91 -3.97 6.26 5.63
N TYR A 92 -4.31 6.21 6.90
CA TYR A 92 -4.57 4.98 7.63
C TYR A 92 -5.89 5.04 8.37
N MET A 93 -6.66 3.95 8.29
CA MET A 93 -7.90 3.75 9.04
C MET A 93 -7.93 2.32 9.62
N ALA A 94 -7.95 2.20 10.95
CA ALA A 94 -8.30 0.95 11.60
C ALA A 94 -9.81 0.86 11.73
N ALA A 95 -10.44 -0.10 11.06
CA ALA A 95 -11.88 -0.26 11.10
C ALA A 95 -12.39 -0.81 12.44
N GLY A 96 -11.59 -1.63 13.14
CA GLY A 96 -11.87 -2.12 14.49
C GLY A 96 -13.29 -2.64 14.66
N THR A 97 -14.04 -2.11 15.64
CA THR A 97 -15.43 -2.50 15.92
C THR A 97 -16.43 -2.12 14.81
N GLY A 98 -16.04 -1.29 13.88
CA GLY A 98 -16.81 -0.89 12.69
C GLY A 98 -16.66 0.59 12.34
N VAL A 99 -16.43 0.87 11.06
CA VAL A 99 -16.41 2.21 10.46
C VAL A 99 -17.13 2.12 9.13
N ALA A 100 -17.91 3.14 8.79
CA ALA A 100 -18.39 3.36 7.45
C ALA A 100 -17.66 4.56 6.85
N HIS A 101 -17.21 4.45 5.59
CA HIS A 101 -16.51 5.53 4.90
C HIS A 101 -16.87 5.62 3.42
N SER A 102 -16.52 6.73 2.83
CA SER A 102 -16.60 6.97 1.38
C SER A 102 -15.29 7.55 0.88
N GLU A 103 -14.95 7.22 -0.36
CA GLU A 103 -13.71 7.64 -1.02
C GLU A 103 -14.04 8.12 -2.44
N PHE A 104 -13.84 9.40 -2.73
CA PHE A 104 -14.16 10.01 -4.02
C PHE A 104 -12.97 10.77 -4.59
N ASN A 105 -12.85 10.75 -5.91
CA ASN A 105 -11.98 11.68 -6.61
C ASN A 105 -12.64 13.07 -6.63
N PRO A 106 -12.08 14.08 -5.93
CA PRO A 106 -12.69 15.42 -5.87
C PRO A 106 -12.51 16.22 -7.16
N SER A 107 -11.63 15.81 -8.07
CA SER A 107 -11.50 16.44 -9.39
C SER A 107 -12.67 16.04 -10.27
N PRO A 108 -13.30 16.96 -11.02
CA PRO A 108 -14.33 16.58 -11.96
C PRO A 108 -13.79 15.94 -13.26
N THR A 109 -12.49 16.06 -13.55
CA THR A 109 -11.91 15.68 -14.85
C THR A 109 -10.64 14.83 -14.75
N GLU A 110 -9.75 15.16 -13.81
CA GLU A 110 -8.45 14.50 -13.71
C GLU A 110 -8.57 13.21 -12.88
N PRO A 111 -7.96 12.09 -13.31
CA PRO A 111 -7.99 10.86 -12.55
C PRO A 111 -7.13 10.95 -11.29
N VAL A 112 -7.45 10.13 -10.28
CA VAL A 112 -6.56 9.81 -9.16
C VAL A 112 -6.02 8.40 -9.34
N HIS A 113 -4.72 8.22 -9.08
CA HIS A 113 -4.03 6.92 -9.03
C HIS A 113 -3.54 6.67 -7.61
N LEU A 114 -3.88 5.53 -7.05
CA LEU A 114 -3.54 5.17 -5.68
C LEU A 114 -3.35 3.66 -5.49
N LEU A 115 -2.73 3.28 -4.38
CA LEU A 115 -2.75 1.91 -3.88
C LEU A 115 -3.65 1.83 -2.67
N GLN A 116 -4.66 0.94 -2.72
CA GLN A 116 -5.51 0.57 -1.60
C GLN A 116 -4.98 -0.72 -0.98
N ILE A 117 -4.61 -0.68 0.30
CA ILE A 117 -3.89 -1.75 0.99
C ILE A 117 -4.67 -2.16 2.22
N TRP A 118 -4.90 -3.47 2.41
CA TRP A 118 -5.55 -4.01 3.60
C TRP A 118 -4.63 -5.00 4.30
N ILE A 119 -4.51 -4.83 5.61
CA ILE A 119 -3.74 -5.70 6.50
C ILE A 119 -4.68 -6.26 7.56
N LEU A 120 -4.64 -7.56 7.79
CA LEU A 120 -5.41 -8.19 8.86
C LEU A 120 -4.83 -7.76 10.21
N PRO A 121 -5.65 -7.29 11.17
CA PRO A 121 -5.16 -6.94 12.49
C PRO A 121 -4.77 -8.19 13.29
N ASP A 122 -3.89 -8.04 14.28
CA ASP A 122 -3.51 -9.12 15.22
C ASP A 122 -4.61 -9.42 16.25
N ARG A 123 -5.59 -8.54 16.40
CA ARG A 123 -6.75 -8.70 17.30
C ARG A 123 -8.00 -8.08 16.67
N ARG A 124 -9.13 -8.68 16.93
CA ARG A 124 -10.43 -8.14 16.54
C ARG A 124 -10.98 -7.16 17.58
N GLY A 125 -11.94 -6.34 17.16
CA GLY A 125 -12.68 -5.44 18.04
C GLY A 125 -11.84 -4.29 18.60
N ALA A 126 -10.74 -3.92 17.96
CA ALA A 126 -9.97 -2.75 18.33
C ALA A 126 -10.82 -1.47 18.21
N LYS A 127 -10.45 -0.42 18.92
CA LYS A 127 -11.10 0.90 18.75
C LYS A 127 -10.78 1.42 17.34
N PRO A 128 -11.78 1.89 16.57
CA PRO A 128 -11.52 2.55 15.31
C PRO A 128 -10.61 3.75 15.48
N THR A 129 -9.66 3.92 14.54
CA THR A 129 -8.71 5.03 14.53
C THR A 129 -8.47 5.52 13.11
N TYR A 130 -8.05 6.77 13.00
CA TYR A 130 -7.66 7.43 11.75
C TYR A 130 -6.36 8.19 11.95
N ALA A 131 -5.47 8.13 10.97
CA ALA A 131 -4.22 8.89 10.98
C ALA A 131 -3.74 9.17 9.55
N GLU A 132 -2.90 10.18 9.40
CA GLU A 132 -2.26 10.54 8.14
C GLU A 132 -0.78 10.81 8.37
N LYS A 133 0.04 10.57 7.33
CA LYS A 133 1.44 10.95 7.31
C LYS A 133 1.88 11.30 5.90
N SER A 134 2.53 12.45 5.75
CA SER A 134 3.02 12.91 4.45
C SER A 134 4.49 12.56 4.24
N PHE A 135 4.79 12.00 3.08
CA PHE A 135 6.12 11.73 2.54
C PHE A 135 6.35 12.47 1.22
N ALA A 136 5.53 13.49 0.93
CA ALA A 136 5.63 14.27 -0.30
C ALA A 136 7.04 14.85 -0.49
N GLN A 137 7.64 15.33 0.61
CA GLN A 137 8.99 15.91 0.64
C GLN A 137 10.10 14.90 0.98
N ALA A 138 9.78 13.59 1.02
CA ALA A 138 10.77 12.56 1.30
C ALA A 138 11.83 12.52 0.20
N ALA A 139 13.10 12.61 0.60
CA ALA A 139 14.22 12.54 -0.34
C ALA A 139 14.34 11.12 -0.93
N PRO A 140 14.77 10.97 -2.18
CA PRO A 140 15.06 9.65 -2.76
C PRO A 140 16.27 8.97 -2.06
N GLY A 141 16.45 7.67 -2.32
CA GLY A 141 17.55 6.88 -1.77
C GLY A 141 17.33 6.39 -0.34
N LYS A 142 16.08 6.46 0.20
CA LYS A 142 15.76 6.01 1.57
C LYS A 142 14.39 5.34 1.63
N LEU A 143 14.25 4.44 2.62
CA LEU A 143 12.96 3.94 3.12
C LEU A 143 12.55 4.75 4.34
N TYR A 144 11.30 5.18 4.37
CA TYR A 144 10.69 5.92 5.46
C TYR A 144 9.60 5.08 6.11
N LEU A 145 9.68 4.89 7.42
CA LEU A 145 8.70 4.12 8.18
C LEU A 145 7.37 4.89 8.23
N ALA A 146 6.37 4.36 7.53
CA ALA A 146 5.03 4.94 7.46
C ALA A 146 4.14 4.46 8.59
N ALA A 147 4.12 3.13 8.84
CA ALA A 147 3.35 2.54 9.91
C ALA A 147 4.15 1.44 10.60
N SER A 148 3.94 1.25 11.90
CA SER A 148 4.53 0.16 12.69
C SER A 148 3.66 -0.15 13.90
N LYS A 149 3.80 -1.34 14.50
CA LYS A 149 3.00 -1.74 15.67
C LYS A 149 3.12 -0.76 16.85
N SER A 150 4.28 -0.21 17.08
CA SER A 150 4.54 0.69 18.21
C SER A 150 4.44 2.20 17.89
N GLY A 151 4.27 2.57 16.62
CA GLY A 151 4.36 3.96 16.19
C GLY A 151 5.77 4.55 16.34
N ARG A 152 6.81 3.70 16.39
CA ARG A 152 8.19 4.17 16.55
C ARG A 152 8.62 5.11 15.42
N ASP A 153 9.57 5.96 15.68
CA ASP A 153 10.12 6.94 14.75
C ASP A 153 9.05 7.87 14.14
N GLY A 154 7.97 8.11 14.91
CA GLY A 154 6.83 8.90 14.47
C GLY A 154 6.01 8.25 13.36
N SER A 155 6.10 6.94 13.16
CA SER A 155 5.21 6.19 12.26
C SER A 155 3.80 6.09 12.82
N ILE A 156 2.83 5.79 11.96
CA ILE A 156 1.45 5.56 12.36
C ILE A 156 1.37 4.25 13.14
N PRO A 157 0.78 4.21 14.37
CA PRO A 157 0.54 2.96 15.07
C PRO A 157 -0.48 2.09 14.33
N ILE A 158 -0.16 0.80 14.10
CA ILE A 158 -1.03 -0.17 13.43
C ILE A 158 -1.24 -1.40 14.32
N ASN A 159 -2.44 -2.01 14.28
CA ASN A 159 -2.78 -3.18 15.10
C ASN A 159 -2.29 -4.49 14.46
N GLN A 160 -1.05 -4.52 13.98
CA GLN A 160 -0.40 -5.73 13.47
C GLN A 160 1.11 -5.62 13.66
N ASP A 161 1.80 -6.77 13.77
CA ASP A 161 3.27 -6.81 13.76
C ASP A 161 3.78 -6.72 12.31
N VAL A 162 3.72 -5.51 11.77
CA VAL A 162 4.19 -5.13 10.46
C VAL A 162 4.87 -3.78 10.53
N ASP A 163 5.95 -3.63 9.77
CA ASP A 163 6.55 -2.34 9.46
C ASP A 163 6.27 -2.01 8.00
N VAL A 164 5.56 -0.93 7.76
CA VAL A 164 5.25 -0.44 6.40
C VAL A 164 6.18 0.71 6.08
N PHE A 165 6.96 0.55 5.03
CA PHE A 165 7.86 1.58 4.54
C PHE A 165 7.40 2.11 3.19
N VAL A 166 7.54 3.41 2.98
CA VAL A 166 7.48 4.04 1.67
C VAL A 166 8.89 4.45 1.24
N GLY A 167 9.22 4.24 -0.03
CA GLY A 167 10.54 4.56 -0.57
C GLY A 167 10.45 5.23 -1.92
N LYS A 168 11.35 6.20 -2.13
CA LYS A 168 11.59 6.82 -3.44
C LYS A 168 13.02 6.53 -3.85
N LEU A 169 13.23 6.17 -5.11
CA LEU A 169 14.55 5.93 -5.70
C LEU A 169 14.70 6.77 -6.96
N GLY A 170 15.86 7.37 -7.12
CA GLY A 170 16.34 7.89 -8.41
C GLY A 170 17.17 6.83 -9.13
N ALA A 171 17.51 7.09 -10.40
CA ALA A 171 18.46 6.25 -11.14
C ALA A 171 19.81 6.20 -10.42
N GLY A 172 20.32 4.99 -10.13
CA GLY A 172 21.59 4.76 -9.43
C GLY A 172 21.50 4.75 -7.91
N ASP A 173 20.36 5.12 -7.30
CA ASP A 173 20.18 5.01 -5.84
C ASP A 173 20.22 3.54 -5.41
N LYS A 174 20.79 3.32 -4.22
CA LYS A 174 20.86 2.01 -3.58
C LYS A 174 20.35 2.11 -2.15
N ILE A 175 19.43 1.23 -1.79
CA ILE A 175 18.88 1.13 -0.44
C ILE A 175 19.12 -0.30 0.07
N SER A 176 19.57 -0.42 1.32
CA SER A 176 19.67 -1.70 2.02
C SER A 176 18.75 -1.68 3.24
N HIS A 177 17.89 -2.70 3.37
CA HIS A 177 17.06 -2.93 4.54
C HIS A 177 17.40 -4.28 5.15
N THR A 178 17.90 -4.29 6.40
CA THR A 178 18.25 -5.49 7.12
C THR A 178 17.02 -6.08 7.80
N LEU A 179 16.79 -7.37 7.60
CA LEU A 179 15.67 -8.08 8.20
C LEU A 179 16.07 -8.72 9.53
N LYS A 180 15.18 -8.67 10.51
CA LYS A 180 15.31 -9.50 11.71
C LYS A 180 15.06 -10.97 11.36
N PRO A 181 15.55 -11.94 12.16
CA PRO A 181 15.22 -13.35 11.97
C PRO A 181 13.70 -13.58 11.91
N SER A 182 13.28 -14.52 11.07
CA SER A 182 11.88 -14.93 10.90
C SER A 182 10.94 -13.84 10.35
N ARG A 183 11.48 -12.79 9.73
CA ARG A 183 10.67 -11.80 9.01
C ARG A 183 10.48 -12.20 7.55
N TYR A 184 9.36 -11.74 7.02
CA TYR A 184 8.96 -11.90 5.63
C TYR A 184 8.77 -10.52 5.02
N VAL A 185 9.01 -10.40 3.72
CA VAL A 185 8.81 -9.11 3.03
C VAL A 185 7.89 -9.28 1.84
N TRP A 186 6.96 -8.34 1.71
CA TRP A 186 6.34 -8.04 0.43
C TRP A 186 6.85 -6.68 -0.03
N LEU A 187 7.40 -6.63 -1.24
CA LEU A 187 7.74 -5.39 -1.93
C LEU A 187 6.75 -5.16 -3.06
N GLN A 188 6.13 -3.99 -3.10
CA GLN A 188 5.29 -3.53 -4.20
C GLN A 188 5.97 -2.37 -4.91
N VAL A 189 6.24 -2.50 -6.20
CA VAL A 189 6.69 -1.38 -7.03
C VAL A 189 5.46 -0.61 -7.47
N ALA A 190 5.32 0.61 -6.97
CA ALA A 190 4.19 1.48 -7.29
C ALA A 190 4.42 2.21 -8.62
N GLU A 191 5.65 2.71 -8.85
CA GLU A 191 6.04 3.43 -10.05
C GLU A 191 7.49 3.14 -10.44
N GLY A 192 7.83 3.30 -11.72
CA GLY A 192 9.19 3.24 -12.23
C GLY A 192 9.76 1.83 -12.36
N GLU A 193 11.09 1.74 -12.40
CA GLU A 193 11.86 0.52 -12.57
C GLU A 193 13.01 0.45 -11.58
N MET A 194 13.27 -0.75 -11.05
CA MET A 194 14.31 -1.00 -10.07
C MET A 194 14.77 -2.46 -10.08
N ASP A 195 15.89 -2.75 -9.42
CA ASP A 195 16.29 -4.12 -9.07
C ASP A 195 16.02 -4.41 -7.60
N LEU A 196 15.51 -5.59 -7.30
CA LEU A 196 15.39 -6.19 -5.97
C LEU A 196 16.38 -7.35 -5.87
N ASN A 197 17.41 -7.27 -5.03
CA ASN A 197 18.47 -8.29 -4.90
C ASN A 197 19.03 -8.72 -6.28
N GLY A 198 19.18 -7.77 -7.22
CA GLY A 198 19.64 -8.01 -8.59
C GLY A 198 18.56 -8.50 -9.58
N LEU A 199 17.31 -8.69 -9.14
CA LEU A 199 16.20 -9.10 -9.99
C LEU A 199 15.41 -7.88 -10.49
N PRO A 200 15.20 -7.70 -11.81
CA PRO A 200 14.54 -6.52 -12.35
C PRO A 200 13.03 -6.55 -12.08
N LEU A 201 12.52 -5.44 -11.56
CA LEU A 201 11.11 -5.16 -11.29
C LEU A 201 10.70 -3.83 -11.93
N LYS A 202 9.43 -3.70 -12.28
CA LYS A 202 8.83 -2.48 -12.79
C LYS A 202 7.48 -2.19 -12.12
N ALA A 203 6.94 -1.01 -12.40
CA ALA A 203 5.64 -0.59 -11.88
C ALA A 203 4.59 -1.70 -11.98
N GLY A 204 3.87 -1.93 -10.88
CA GLY A 204 2.88 -2.97 -10.70
C GLY A 204 3.42 -4.36 -10.33
N ASP A 205 4.73 -4.63 -10.47
CA ASP A 205 5.33 -5.88 -10.00
C ASP A 205 5.33 -5.92 -8.46
N GLY A 206 5.05 -7.10 -7.90
CA GLY A 206 5.21 -7.40 -6.49
C GLY A 206 6.22 -8.52 -6.26
N ALA A 207 6.84 -8.57 -5.09
CA ALA A 207 7.76 -9.64 -4.73
C ALA A 207 7.59 -10.08 -3.28
N ALA A 208 7.43 -11.38 -3.07
CA ALA A 208 7.44 -12.03 -1.76
C ALA A 208 8.84 -12.54 -1.45
N LEU A 209 9.37 -12.21 -0.27
CA LEU A 209 10.67 -12.67 0.22
C LEU A 209 10.48 -13.48 1.51
N SER A 210 11.12 -14.64 1.58
CA SER A 210 11.17 -15.49 2.77
C SER A 210 12.56 -16.07 2.96
N GLY A 211 13.04 -16.10 4.22
CA GLY A 211 14.36 -16.62 4.54
C GLY A 211 15.53 -15.75 4.04
N GLU A 212 15.26 -14.51 3.68
CA GLU A 212 16.28 -13.52 3.35
C GLU A 212 16.73 -12.78 4.61
N THR A 213 17.96 -12.30 4.64
CA THR A 213 18.50 -11.49 5.75
C THR A 213 18.51 -10.00 5.45
N SER A 214 18.35 -9.64 4.18
CA SER A 214 18.29 -8.26 3.74
C SER A 214 17.56 -8.10 2.41
N VAL A 215 17.09 -6.87 2.18
CA VAL A 215 16.50 -6.41 0.92
C VAL A 215 17.43 -5.35 0.34
N GLN A 216 17.91 -5.57 -0.89
CA GLN A 216 18.73 -4.61 -1.61
C GLN A 216 17.91 -4.04 -2.77
N LEU A 217 17.68 -2.74 -2.78
CA LEU A 217 16.95 -2.03 -3.82
C LEU A 217 17.93 -1.15 -4.62
N ALA A 218 17.85 -1.20 -5.94
CA ALA A 218 18.66 -0.34 -6.81
C ALA A 218 17.76 0.31 -7.87
N GLY A 219 17.68 1.63 -7.87
CA GLY A 219 16.85 2.40 -8.80
C GLY A 219 17.42 2.36 -10.22
N LYS A 220 16.60 2.06 -11.22
CA LYS A 220 16.91 2.17 -12.65
C LYS A 220 16.35 3.44 -13.26
N SER A 221 15.23 3.92 -12.73
CA SER A 221 14.59 5.18 -13.05
C SER A 221 14.11 5.86 -11.77
N ALA A 222 13.40 6.98 -11.88
CA ALA A 222 12.58 7.46 -10.77
C ALA A 222 11.55 6.38 -10.46
N ALA A 223 11.55 5.87 -9.23
CA ALA A 223 10.70 4.78 -8.78
C ALA A 223 10.11 5.06 -7.39
N GLN A 224 8.91 4.53 -7.15
CA GLN A 224 8.27 4.52 -5.84
C GLN A 224 7.93 3.08 -5.44
N VAL A 225 8.18 2.76 -4.18
CA VAL A 225 7.95 1.42 -3.63
C VAL A 225 7.26 1.48 -2.27
N ILE A 226 6.48 0.45 -1.96
CA ILE A 226 6.03 0.15 -0.62
C ILE A 226 6.61 -1.20 -0.20
N LEU A 227 7.26 -1.23 0.96
CA LEU A 227 7.85 -2.43 1.53
C LEU A 227 7.11 -2.76 2.83
N PHE A 228 6.63 -3.97 2.94
CA PHE A 228 5.99 -4.53 4.13
C PHE A 228 6.95 -5.56 4.74
N ASP A 229 7.48 -5.26 5.93
CA ASP A 229 8.28 -6.18 6.74
C ASP A 229 7.33 -6.83 7.76
N LEU A 230 7.03 -8.12 7.58
CA LEU A 230 5.96 -8.86 8.21
C LEU A 230 6.49 -9.96 9.12
N ASN A 231 5.70 -10.36 10.13
CA ASN A 231 5.96 -11.51 11.02
C ASN A 231 5.66 -12.86 10.37
#